data_c141bcbc1463e376ee4fe8db0d866925
#
_entry.id   c141bcbc1463e376ee4fe8db0d866925
#
_cell.length_a   1.000
_cell.length_b   1.000
_cell.length_c   1.000
_cell.angle_alpha   90.00
_cell.angle_beta   90.00
_cell.angle_gamma   90.00
#
_symmetry.space_group_name_H-M   'P 1'
#
loop_
_entity.id
_entity.type
_entity.pdbx_description
1 polymer ?
#
loop_
_entity_poly.entity_id
_entity_poly.type
_entity_poly.pdbx_seq_one_letter_code
_entity_poly.pdbx_strand_id
1 'polypeptide(L)'
;MTSKAKQEGQSEEYISNPLVFVDDAMQFNKDLIKGRTSHYKESLNLDTPISFFDRGIPDVLAYMEFFGQTYDQYFISHCENHRYDSVFIVPPWKEIYVSDNERMETFEEAESIHHSLIKTYTQFGYNPIEVPKDAVLNRIDFILETLKKT
;
A
#
# COMPACT_ATOMS: atom_id res chain seq x y z
N MET A 1 11.90 -1.44 -3.03
CA MET A 1 11.99 -2.75 -2.34
C MET A 1 11.42 -3.88 -3.20
N THR A 2 10.17 -3.77 -3.65
CA THR A 2 9.57 -4.81 -4.50
C THR A 2 10.33 -4.98 -5.81
N SER A 3 10.74 -3.89 -6.44
CA SER A 3 11.52 -3.94 -7.68
C SER A 3 12.86 -4.62 -7.48
N LYS A 4 13.48 -4.40 -6.31
CA LYS A 4 14.75 -5.05 -6.00
C LYS A 4 14.59 -6.56 -5.90
N ALA A 5 13.49 -7.02 -5.28
CA ALA A 5 13.21 -8.44 -5.17
C ALA A 5 13.04 -9.07 -6.55
N LYS A 6 12.37 -8.38 -7.47
CA LYS A 6 12.25 -8.86 -8.87
C LYS A 6 13.60 -8.95 -9.55
N GLN A 7 14.44 -7.94 -9.35
CA GLN A 7 15.77 -7.89 -9.97
C GLN A 7 16.68 -9.02 -9.50
N GLU A 8 16.44 -9.53 -8.32
CA GLU A 8 17.21 -10.64 -7.78
C GLU A 8 16.78 -11.98 -8.36
N GLY A 9 15.94 -11.98 -9.39
CA GLY A 9 15.55 -13.18 -10.09
C GLY A 9 14.42 -13.95 -9.46
N GLN A 10 13.70 -13.33 -8.58
CA GLN A 10 12.56 -13.97 -7.94
C GLN A 10 11.39 -14.03 -8.91
N SER A 11 10.49 -14.99 -8.70
CA SER A 11 9.30 -15.11 -9.50
C SER A 11 8.30 -14.01 -9.12
N GLU A 12 7.29 -13.83 -9.97
CA GLU A 12 6.24 -12.86 -9.73
C GLU A 12 5.44 -13.17 -8.47
N GLU A 13 5.39 -14.43 -8.05
CA GLU A 13 4.74 -14.83 -6.81
C GLU A 13 5.35 -14.15 -5.59
N TYR A 14 6.63 -13.85 -5.65
CA TYR A 14 7.34 -13.17 -4.59
C TYR A 14 6.68 -11.83 -4.25
N ILE A 15 6.18 -11.13 -5.25
CA ILE A 15 5.55 -9.83 -5.08
C ILE A 15 4.21 -9.94 -4.35
N SER A 16 3.42 -10.96 -4.69
CA SER A 16 2.10 -11.18 -4.09
C SER A 16 2.21 -11.81 -2.71
N ASN A 17 3.16 -12.73 -2.55
CA ASN A 17 3.30 -13.48 -1.30
C ASN A 17 4.78 -13.60 -0.91
N PRO A 18 5.29 -12.59 -0.20
CA PRO A 18 6.70 -12.61 0.20
C PRO A 18 7.08 -13.80 1.09
N LEU A 19 6.11 -14.44 1.75
CA LEU A 19 6.42 -15.61 2.60
C LEU A 19 6.94 -16.79 1.81
N VAL A 20 6.62 -16.87 0.51
CA VAL A 20 6.99 -18.01 -0.31
C VAL A 20 8.49 -18.04 -0.61
N PHE A 21 9.11 -16.87 -0.80
CA PHE A 21 10.48 -16.78 -1.28
C PHE A 21 11.46 -16.14 -0.31
N VAL A 22 10.98 -15.66 0.83
CA VAL A 22 11.83 -14.95 1.78
C VAL A 22 12.02 -15.82 3.01
N ASP A 23 13.27 -16.22 3.28
CA ASP A 23 13.59 -16.98 4.47
C ASP A 23 13.26 -16.22 5.73
N ASP A 24 13.41 -14.89 5.68
CA ASP A 24 13.08 -14.00 6.79
C ASP A 24 12.04 -12.99 6.33
N ALA A 25 10.77 -13.39 6.40
CA ALA A 25 9.67 -12.51 6.03
C ALA A 25 9.59 -11.27 6.92
N MET A 26 9.98 -11.42 8.19
CA MET A 26 9.99 -10.29 9.12
C MET A 26 11.00 -9.23 8.69
N GLN A 27 12.19 -9.64 8.26
CA GLN A 27 13.20 -8.70 7.81
C GLN A 27 12.76 -7.99 6.53
N PHE A 28 12.11 -8.72 5.62
CA PHE A 28 11.56 -8.13 4.41
C PHE A 28 10.55 -7.03 4.75
N ASN A 29 9.66 -7.31 5.69
CA ASN A 29 8.64 -6.33 6.10
C ASN A 29 9.27 -5.13 6.80
N LYS A 30 10.30 -5.34 7.60
CA LYS A 30 11.03 -4.24 8.24
C LYS A 30 11.71 -3.35 7.20
N ASP A 31 12.28 -3.95 6.16
CA ASP A 31 12.91 -3.19 5.09
C ASP A 31 11.89 -2.36 4.32
N LEU A 32 10.72 -2.92 4.06
CA LEU A 32 9.63 -2.17 3.41
C LEU A 32 9.21 -0.96 4.23
N ILE A 33 8.99 -1.16 5.52
CA ILE A 33 8.52 -0.08 6.38
C ILE A 33 9.57 1.01 6.54
N LYS A 34 10.84 0.62 6.60
CA LYS A 34 11.95 1.59 6.64
C LYS A 34 12.01 2.42 5.36
N GLY A 35 11.84 1.77 4.21
CA GLY A 35 11.86 2.46 2.92
C GLY A 35 10.73 3.46 2.81
N ARG A 36 9.53 3.06 3.17
CA ARG A 36 8.37 3.95 3.11
C ARG A 36 8.45 5.09 4.11
N THR A 37 8.99 4.82 5.31
CA THR A 37 9.24 5.86 6.30
C THR A 37 10.26 6.86 5.80
N SER A 38 11.31 6.38 5.13
CA SER A 38 12.32 7.26 4.56
C SER A 38 11.72 8.18 3.50
N HIS A 39 10.89 7.65 2.61
CA HIS A 39 10.20 8.46 1.60
C HIS A 39 9.28 9.49 2.25
N TYR A 40 8.58 9.11 3.31
CA TYR A 40 7.74 10.04 4.05
C TYR A 40 8.57 11.20 4.58
N LYS A 41 9.70 10.91 5.23
CA LYS A 41 10.57 11.94 5.81
C LYS A 41 11.16 12.83 4.73
N GLU A 42 11.55 12.27 3.60
CA GLU A 42 12.06 13.06 2.48
C GLU A 42 11.03 14.05 1.97
N SER A 43 9.76 13.65 1.95
CA SER A 43 8.68 14.52 1.47
C SER A 43 8.52 15.78 2.31
N LEU A 44 8.86 15.70 3.59
CA LEU A 44 8.76 16.85 4.50
C LEU A 44 9.75 17.94 4.15
N ASN A 45 10.82 17.61 3.41
CA ASN A 45 11.85 18.56 3.00
C ASN A 45 11.66 19.07 1.59
N LEU A 46 10.61 18.59 0.88
CA LEU A 46 10.34 19.05 -0.48
C LEU A 46 9.54 20.35 -0.45
N ASP A 47 9.86 21.23 -1.40
CA ASP A 47 9.17 22.52 -1.53
C ASP A 47 7.99 22.38 -2.51
N THR A 48 7.12 21.41 -2.23
CA THR A 48 5.93 21.15 -3.02
C THR A 48 4.71 21.18 -2.12
N PRO A 49 3.57 21.70 -2.63
CA PRO A 49 2.36 21.76 -1.81
C PRO A 49 1.73 20.41 -1.53
N ILE A 50 1.95 19.43 -2.40
CA ILE A 50 1.36 18.11 -2.27
C ILE A 50 2.40 17.06 -2.63
N SER A 51 2.48 16.00 -1.84
CA SER A 51 3.28 14.81 -2.15
C SER A 51 2.35 13.60 -2.19
N PHE A 52 2.45 12.82 -3.25
CA PHE A 52 1.68 11.59 -3.40
C PHE A 52 2.56 10.39 -3.13
N PHE A 53 2.00 9.42 -2.42
CA PHE A 53 2.71 8.17 -2.12
C PHE A 53 1.92 7.02 -2.76
N ASP A 54 2.61 6.21 -3.52
CA ASP A 54 2.04 4.96 -4.05
C ASP A 54 2.28 3.90 -2.99
N ARG A 55 1.23 3.60 -2.24
CA ARG A 55 1.24 2.79 -1.03
C ARG A 55 1.82 3.54 0.16
N GLY A 56 1.26 3.28 1.31
CA GLY A 56 1.66 3.93 2.55
C GLY A 56 2.29 2.94 3.53
N ILE A 57 2.69 3.48 4.68
CA ILE A 57 3.28 2.67 5.74
C ILE A 57 2.28 1.63 6.26
N PRO A 58 1.00 1.95 6.52
CA PRO A 58 0.04 0.95 6.99
C PRO A 58 -0.22 -0.21 6.02
N ASP A 59 0.08 -0.03 4.73
CA ASP A 59 -0.03 -1.13 3.77
C ASP A 59 0.79 -2.34 4.21
N VAL A 60 1.97 -2.11 4.80
CA VAL A 60 2.83 -3.21 5.27
C VAL A 60 2.07 -4.07 6.27
N LEU A 61 1.41 -3.44 7.24
CA LEU A 61 0.66 -4.15 8.27
C LEU A 61 -0.56 -4.87 7.70
N ALA A 62 -1.22 -4.24 6.74
CA ALA A 62 -2.38 -4.85 6.09
C ALA A 62 -1.99 -6.14 5.36
N TYR A 63 -0.88 -6.12 4.64
CA TYR A 63 -0.39 -7.31 3.95
C TYR A 63 0.11 -8.37 4.92
N MET A 64 0.78 -7.96 5.99
CA MET A 64 1.20 -8.90 7.04
C MET A 64 0.00 -9.63 7.61
N GLU A 65 -1.05 -8.89 7.95
CA GLU A 65 -2.26 -9.47 8.50
C GLU A 65 -2.95 -10.40 7.49
N PHE A 66 -3.00 -10.00 6.23
CA PHE A 66 -3.60 -10.80 5.17
C PHE A 66 -2.89 -12.16 5.03
N PHE A 67 -1.56 -12.18 5.16
CA PHE A 67 -0.78 -13.40 5.05
C PHE A 67 -0.60 -14.14 6.37
N GLY A 68 -1.31 -13.73 7.42
CA GLY A 68 -1.27 -14.42 8.71
C GLY A 68 -0.03 -14.14 9.53
N GLN A 69 0.70 -13.09 9.21
CA GLN A 69 1.86 -12.69 9.99
C GLN A 69 1.45 -11.77 11.14
N THR A 70 2.18 -11.84 12.23
CA THR A 70 1.95 -10.93 13.37
C THR A 70 2.99 -9.81 13.34
N TYR A 71 2.62 -8.66 13.90
CA TYR A 71 3.53 -7.54 14.00
C TYR A 71 3.47 -6.97 15.42
N ASP A 72 4.58 -6.37 15.82
CA ASP A 72 4.73 -5.83 17.16
C ASP A 72 4.69 -4.30 17.14
N GLN A 73 5.03 -3.70 18.29
CA GLN A 73 4.99 -2.25 18.45
C GLN A 73 5.93 -1.50 17.49
N TYR A 74 6.98 -2.17 17.02
CA TYR A 74 7.89 -1.55 16.04
C TYR A 74 7.13 -1.09 14.80
N PHE A 75 6.28 -1.97 14.25
CA PHE A 75 5.48 -1.65 13.07
C PHE A 75 4.40 -0.62 13.39
N ILE A 76 3.73 -0.79 14.51
CA ILE A 76 2.65 0.11 14.94
C ILE A 76 3.18 1.52 15.11
N SER A 77 4.34 1.67 15.74
CA SER A 77 4.95 2.98 15.99
C SER A 77 5.28 3.72 14.70
N HIS A 78 5.73 3.01 13.67
CA HIS A 78 5.99 3.65 12.37
C HIS A 78 4.72 4.25 11.77
N CYS A 79 3.60 3.54 11.90
CA CYS A 79 2.31 4.04 11.41
C CYS A 79 1.83 5.24 12.23
N GLU A 80 2.00 5.19 13.54
CA GLU A 80 1.53 6.24 14.43
C GLU A 80 2.34 7.52 14.34
N ASN A 81 3.63 7.39 14.10
CA ASN A 81 4.54 8.54 14.08
C ASN A 81 4.69 9.21 12.72
N HIS A 82 4.14 8.63 11.68
CA HIS A 82 4.25 9.15 10.32
C HIS A 82 2.87 9.14 9.69
N ARG A 83 2.17 10.27 9.82
CA ARG A 83 0.77 10.37 9.44
C ARG A 83 0.60 11.03 8.10
N TYR A 84 -0.26 10.46 7.27
CA TYR A 84 -0.67 11.05 5.99
C TYR A 84 -1.86 11.98 6.25
N ASP A 85 -1.99 13.01 5.39
CA ASP A 85 -3.11 13.94 5.53
C ASP A 85 -4.40 13.36 4.95
N SER A 86 -4.29 12.65 3.85
CA SER A 86 -5.45 12.04 3.19
C SER A 86 -5.05 10.68 2.64
N VAL A 87 -5.97 9.74 2.68
CA VAL A 87 -5.76 8.39 2.16
C VAL A 87 -6.85 8.10 1.13
N PHE A 88 -6.40 7.80 -0.09
CA PHE A 88 -7.30 7.38 -1.15
C PHE A 88 -7.12 5.90 -1.39
N ILE A 89 -8.21 5.19 -1.62
CA ILE A 89 -8.14 3.77 -1.91
C ILE A 89 -8.79 3.50 -3.26
N VAL A 90 -8.12 2.67 -4.05
CA VAL A 90 -8.57 2.32 -5.39
C VAL A 90 -9.06 0.88 -5.34
N PRO A 91 -10.37 0.66 -5.35
CA PRO A 91 -10.90 -0.69 -5.23
C PRO A 91 -10.60 -1.52 -6.47
N PRO A 92 -10.50 -2.85 -6.32
CA PRO A 92 -10.36 -3.72 -7.49
C PRO A 92 -11.55 -3.51 -8.43
N TRP A 93 -11.27 -3.48 -9.72
CA TRP A 93 -12.29 -3.25 -10.74
C TRP A 93 -12.29 -4.44 -11.70
N LYS A 94 -13.30 -5.30 -11.56
CA LYS A 94 -13.34 -6.57 -12.25
C LYS A 94 -13.30 -6.45 -13.76
N GLU A 95 -13.96 -5.45 -14.30
CA GLU A 95 -14.07 -5.24 -15.75
C GLU A 95 -12.73 -4.95 -16.42
N ILE A 96 -11.77 -4.42 -15.66
CA ILE A 96 -10.43 -4.12 -16.18
C ILE A 96 -9.33 -4.89 -15.47
N TYR A 97 -9.70 -5.80 -14.58
CA TYR A 97 -8.72 -6.58 -13.83
C TYR A 97 -8.01 -7.57 -14.75
N VAL A 98 -6.68 -7.56 -14.71
CA VAL A 98 -5.85 -8.48 -15.47
C VAL A 98 -4.91 -9.20 -14.51
N SER A 99 -4.92 -10.54 -14.58
CA SER A 99 -3.97 -11.36 -13.84
C SER A 99 -2.84 -11.72 -14.83
N ASP A 100 -1.67 -11.16 -14.58
CA ASP A 100 -0.51 -11.38 -15.47
C ASP A 100 0.75 -11.59 -14.63
N ASN A 101 1.92 -11.50 -15.26
CA ASN A 101 3.19 -11.73 -14.57
C ASN A 101 3.49 -10.69 -13.48
N GLU A 102 2.86 -9.54 -13.53
CA GLU A 102 3.03 -8.50 -12.52
C GLU A 102 2.06 -8.66 -11.36
N ARG A 103 0.94 -9.34 -11.60
CA ARG A 103 -0.13 -9.48 -10.63
C ARG A 103 -0.55 -10.94 -10.55
N MET A 104 -0.02 -11.63 -9.56
CA MET A 104 -0.25 -13.05 -9.38
C MET A 104 -1.51 -13.38 -8.61
N GLU A 105 -2.04 -12.44 -7.84
CA GLU A 105 -3.27 -12.69 -7.09
C GLU A 105 -4.49 -12.70 -8.00
N THR A 106 -5.49 -13.49 -7.60
CA THR A 106 -6.79 -13.52 -8.27
C THR A 106 -7.56 -12.25 -7.93
N PHE A 107 -8.67 -12.01 -8.66
CA PHE A 107 -9.54 -10.89 -8.33
C PHE A 107 -10.11 -11.02 -6.92
N GLU A 108 -10.46 -12.24 -6.52
CA GLU A 108 -10.99 -12.50 -5.17
C GLU A 108 -9.95 -12.19 -4.11
N GLU A 109 -8.69 -12.54 -4.34
CA GLU A 109 -7.61 -12.19 -3.43
C GLU A 109 -7.40 -10.68 -3.38
N ALA A 110 -7.49 -10.00 -4.52
CA ALA A 110 -7.38 -8.56 -4.58
C ALA A 110 -8.48 -7.88 -3.77
N GLU A 111 -9.69 -8.41 -3.81
CA GLU A 111 -10.79 -7.90 -2.98
C GLU A 111 -10.53 -8.11 -1.50
N SER A 112 -9.99 -9.27 -1.12
CA SER A 112 -9.67 -9.56 0.28
C SER A 112 -8.58 -8.63 0.80
N ILE A 113 -7.58 -8.38 -0.04
CA ILE A 113 -6.51 -7.43 0.31
C ILE A 113 -7.08 -6.03 0.44
N HIS A 114 -7.98 -5.64 -0.45
CA HIS A 114 -8.66 -4.34 -0.39
C HIS A 114 -9.37 -4.15 0.95
N HIS A 115 -10.10 -5.16 1.42
CA HIS A 115 -10.77 -5.11 2.71
C HIS A 115 -9.78 -5.03 3.87
N SER A 116 -8.67 -5.74 3.78
CA SER A 116 -7.61 -5.68 4.79
C SER A 116 -7.00 -4.29 4.86
N LEU A 117 -6.79 -3.66 3.70
CA LEU A 117 -6.27 -2.28 3.65
C LEU A 117 -7.23 -1.31 4.33
N ILE A 118 -8.51 -1.38 4.00
CA ILE A 118 -9.51 -0.50 4.61
C ILE A 118 -9.52 -0.67 6.12
N LYS A 119 -9.53 -1.92 6.57
CA LYS A 119 -9.56 -2.24 8.00
C LYS A 119 -8.34 -1.65 8.71
N THR A 120 -7.15 -1.87 8.16
CA THR A 120 -5.91 -1.41 8.78
C THR A 120 -5.84 0.12 8.85
N TYR A 121 -6.12 0.80 7.74
CA TYR A 121 -6.12 2.26 7.75
C TYR A 121 -7.14 2.82 8.71
N THR A 122 -8.32 2.21 8.77
CA THR A 122 -9.37 2.64 9.72
C THR A 122 -8.91 2.46 11.17
N GLN A 123 -8.21 1.37 11.45
CA GLN A 123 -7.67 1.13 12.80
C GLN A 123 -6.70 2.23 13.23
N PHE A 124 -5.96 2.81 12.30
CA PHE A 124 -5.04 3.89 12.59
C PHE A 124 -5.68 5.28 12.51
N GLY A 125 -7.01 5.32 12.45
CA GLY A 125 -7.74 6.58 12.53
C GLY A 125 -7.95 7.30 11.22
N TYR A 126 -7.63 6.66 10.10
CA TYR A 126 -7.89 7.24 8.78
C TYR A 126 -9.31 6.95 8.33
N ASN A 127 -9.78 7.78 7.42
CA ASN A 127 -11.05 7.57 6.74
C ASN A 127 -10.75 7.43 5.24
N PRO A 128 -10.41 6.21 4.77
CA PRO A 128 -10.03 6.04 3.37
C PRO A 128 -11.13 6.49 2.43
N ILE A 129 -10.74 7.26 1.41
CA ILE A 129 -11.66 7.81 0.43
C ILE A 129 -11.59 6.94 -0.81
N GLU A 130 -12.71 6.35 -1.19
CA GLU A 130 -12.75 5.46 -2.33
C GLU A 130 -12.78 6.26 -3.63
N VAL A 131 -11.82 5.95 -4.52
CA VAL A 131 -11.74 6.57 -5.84
C VAL A 131 -12.73 5.86 -6.76
N PRO A 132 -13.60 6.60 -7.48
CA PRO A 132 -14.62 5.95 -8.31
C PRO A 132 -14.02 5.16 -9.46
N LYS A 133 -14.76 4.16 -9.91
CA LYS A 133 -14.40 3.34 -11.07
C LYS A 133 -14.78 4.12 -12.32
N ASP A 134 -13.80 4.82 -12.89
CA ASP A 134 -14.04 5.75 -13.99
C ASP A 134 -12.77 5.87 -14.83
N ALA A 135 -12.83 6.65 -15.91
CA ALA A 135 -11.68 6.96 -16.73
C ALA A 135 -10.59 7.64 -15.89
N VAL A 136 -9.34 7.48 -16.30
CA VAL A 136 -8.18 7.98 -15.55
C VAL A 136 -8.31 9.49 -15.26
N LEU A 137 -8.68 10.28 -16.26
CA LEU A 137 -8.80 11.73 -16.07
C LEU A 137 -9.87 12.08 -15.04
N ASN A 138 -10.99 11.37 -15.04
CA ASN A 138 -12.05 11.61 -14.07
C ASN A 138 -11.63 11.23 -12.66
N ARG A 139 -10.82 10.18 -12.53
CA ARG A 139 -10.28 9.76 -11.24
C ARG A 139 -9.29 10.78 -10.69
N ILE A 140 -8.45 11.33 -11.57
CA ILE A 140 -7.52 12.39 -11.19
C ILE A 140 -8.29 13.62 -10.71
N ASP A 141 -9.31 14.03 -11.46
CA ASP A 141 -10.14 15.17 -11.08
C ASP A 141 -10.81 14.95 -9.72
N PHE A 142 -11.31 13.74 -9.48
CA PHE A 142 -11.92 13.39 -8.20
C PHE A 142 -10.94 13.60 -7.04
N ILE A 143 -9.72 13.11 -7.19
CA ILE A 143 -8.69 13.22 -6.14
C ILE A 143 -8.34 14.69 -5.90
N LEU A 144 -8.09 15.45 -6.97
CA LEU A 144 -7.70 16.84 -6.84
C LEU A 144 -8.83 17.69 -6.25
N GLU A 145 -10.07 17.46 -6.67
CA GLU A 145 -11.21 18.19 -6.12
C GLU A 145 -11.43 17.86 -4.64
N THR A 146 -11.24 16.60 -4.27
CA THR A 146 -11.36 16.18 -2.87
C THR A 146 -10.31 16.88 -2.02
N LEU A 147 -9.08 16.98 -2.49
CA LEU A 147 -8.00 17.63 -1.75
C LEU A 147 -8.25 19.12 -1.57
N LYS A 148 -8.92 19.79 -2.53
CA LYS A 148 -9.27 21.20 -2.41
C LYS A 148 -10.26 21.47 -1.29
N LYS A 149 -11.05 20.45 -0.91
CA LYS A 149 -12.10 20.60 0.10
C LYS A 149 -11.59 20.32 1.52
N THR A 150 -10.35 19.89 1.67
CA THR A 150 -9.81 19.54 2.99
C THR A 150 -8.89 20.62 3.57
#